data_159e48edcfc30b76de4907633ac97a3b
#
_entry.id   159e48edcfc30b76de4907633ac97a3b
#
_cell.length_a   1.000
_cell.length_b   1.000
_cell.length_c   1.000
_cell.angle_alpha   90.00
_cell.angle_beta   90.00
_cell.angle_gamma   90.00
#
_symmetry.space_group_name_H-M   'P 1'
#
loop_
_entity.id
_entity.type
_entity.pdbx_description
1 polymer ?
#
loop_
_entity_poly.entity_id
_entity_poly.type
_entity_poly.pdbx_seq_one_letter_code
_entity_poly.pdbx_strand_id
1 'polypeptide(L)'
;QMFLATATRDPATQEWVWEEEPVQPYRTLTLDPSAQVLNYGQSIFEGMKAHRTAEGRLVLFRPGENAARMANGASRMSMAPPPKDLFLRGVEEVVRANAQFVPPNGKGSLYLRPLLLGTGAILGLGPAPSYTFLIYCSPVGGYFKGGQLTPIRLKVEETFHRAAPGGTGNTKCAGNYSPVLSVQLQAKEQGFSDVLYLDAVENKYVEEVSSCNIFAVFGKKLVTPQLGTILPGVTRKSIIDLARSKGFEVEERPLSIDEVLTADEVFTCGTAVVVSPVGFIEHGGKSRTFCEDGPDGSPIPGPVALDLYQSLTGIQQQSREDPFGWVLEV
;
A
#
# COMPACT_ATOMS: atom_id res chain seq x y z
N GLN A 1 -20.75 -5.00 5.61
CA GLN A 1 -20.64 -4.99 7.08
C GLN A 1 -19.24 -4.55 7.49
N MET A 2 -19.04 -4.19 8.76
CA MET A 2 -17.77 -3.73 9.31
C MET A 2 -17.50 -4.37 10.67
N PHE A 3 -16.22 -4.47 11.01
CA PHE A 3 -15.73 -4.86 12.35
C PHE A 3 -15.32 -3.60 13.11
N LEU A 4 -15.48 -3.61 14.43
CA LEU A 4 -15.09 -2.52 15.30
C LEU A 4 -14.60 -3.06 16.65
N ALA A 5 -13.53 -2.48 17.16
CA ALA A 5 -13.03 -2.72 18.52
C ALA A 5 -12.51 -1.41 19.11
N THR A 6 -12.67 -1.25 20.42
CA THR A 6 -12.23 -0.06 21.15
C THR A 6 -11.19 -0.43 22.19
N ALA A 7 -10.10 0.34 22.27
CA ALA A 7 -9.08 0.21 23.30
C ALA A 7 -9.24 1.32 24.35
N THR A 8 -9.28 0.91 25.61
CA THR A 8 -9.20 1.80 26.76
C THR A 8 -8.13 1.32 27.73
N ARG A 9 -7.62 2.20 28.60
CA ARG A 9 -6.70 1.77 29.64
C ARG A 9 -7.46 1.16 30.81
N ASP A 10 -7.03 -0.01 31.25
CA ASP A 10 -7.48 -0.56 32.53
C ASP A 10 -7.08 0.39 33.68
N PRO A 11 -8.00 0.83 34.53
CA PRO A 11 -7.68 1.78 35.58
C PRO A 11 -6.67 1.25 36.63
N ALA A 12 -6.63 -0.06 36.86
CA ALA A 12 -5.78 -0.68 37.86
C ALA A 12 -4.37 -0.99 37.32
N THR A 13 -4.29 -1.57 36.11
CA THR A 13 -3.01 -2.03 35.51
C THR A 13 -2.39 -1.02 34.57
N GLN A 14 -3.16 -0.05 34.09
CA GLN A 14 -2.77 0.89 33.05
C GLN A 14 -2.43 0.23 31.70
N GLU A 15 -2.76 -1.03 31.53
CA GLU A 15 -2.62 -1.76 30.26
C GLU A 15 -3.77 -1.44 29.30
N TRP A 16 -3.54 -1.60 28.00
CA TRP A 16 -4.58 -1.43 27.00
C TRP A 16 -5.46 -2.69 26.92
N VAL A 17 -6.77 -2.50 27.14
CA VAL A 17 -7.78 -3.52 27.00
C VAL A 17 -8.59 -3.26 25.74
N TRP A 18 -8.75 -4.26 24.90
CA TRP A 18 -9.51 -4.21 23.65
C TRP A 18 -10.87 -4.88 23.86
N GLU A 19 -11.93 -4.14 23.60
CA GLU A 19 -13.30 -4.62 23.57
C GLU A 19 -13.79 -4.70 22.13
N GLU A 20 -14.21 -5.90 21.70
CA GLU A 20 -14.68 -6.18 20.34
C GLU A 20 -16.19 -6.06 20.27
N GLU A 21 -16.71 -5.42 19.23
CA GLU A 21 -18.14 -5.45 18.90
C GLU A 21 -18.39 -6.57 17.85
N PRO A 22 -19.55 -7.22 17.87
CA PRO A 22 -19.94 -8.13 16.77
C PRO A 22 -19.89 -7.40 15.43
N VAL A 23 -19.58 -8.13 14.34
CA VAL A 23 -19.65 -7.55 12.99
C VAL A 23 -21.05 -7.00 12.75
N GLN A 24 -21.11 -5.77 12.28
CA GLN A 24 -22.31 -4.97 12.21
C GLN A 24 -22.46 -4.27 10.85
N PRO A 25 -23.65 -3.75 10.49
CA PRO A 25 -23.81 -2.96 9.29
C PRO A 25 -22.85 -1.75 9.25
N TYR A 26 -22.36 -1.44 8.05
CA TYR A 26 -21.55 -0.23 7.84
C TYR A 26 -22.34 1.01 8.30
N ARG A 27 -21.72 1.79 9.17
CA ARG A 27 -22.34 2.99 9.78
C ARG A 27 -21.35 4.12 9.90
N THR A 28 -21.82 5.33 10.13
CA THR A 28 -21.03 6.49 10.49
C THR A 28 -20.37 6.32 11.86
N LEU A 29 -19.23 6.98 12.06
CA LEU A 29 -18.59 7.11 13.36
C LEU A 29 -19.00 8.46 13.96
N THR A 30 -19.31 8.46 15.26
CA THR A 30 -19.48 9.70 16.04
C THR A 30 -18.19 9.97 16.80
N LEU A 31 -17.59 11.14 16.58
CA LEU A 31 -16.35 11.57 17.22
C LEU A 31 -16.57 12.88 17.96
N ASP A 32 -15.94 13.01 19.13
CA ASP A 32 -15.85 14.29 19.83
C ASP A 32 -14.97 15.26 19.02
N PRO A 33 -15.31 16.55 18.91
CA PRO A 33 -14.47 17.53 18.21
C PRO A 33 -13.02 17.61 18.72
N SER A 34 -12.77 17.25 19.97
CA SER A 34 -11.42 17.20 20.58
C SER A 34 -10.71 15.85 20.40
N ALA A 35 -11.26 14.89 19.60
CA ALA A 35 -10.58 13.64 19.30
C ALA A 35 -9.23 13.89 18.65
N GLN A 36 -8.18 13.17 19.10
CA GLN A 36 -6.80 13.36 18.65
C GLN A 36 -6.63 13.16 17.13
N VAL A 37 -7.40 12.26 16.54
CA VAL A 37 -7.39 12.07 15.10
C VAL A 37 -7.78 13.31 14.32
N LEU A 38 -8.73 14.11 14.83
CA LEU A 38 -9.23 15.31 14.14
C LEU A 38 -8.27 16.51 14.26
N ASN A 39 -7.63 16.67 15.42
CA ASN A 39 -6.80 17.85 15.68
C ASN A 39 -5.31 17.62 15.41
N TYR A 40 -4.80 16.40 15.65
CA TYR A 40 -3.37 16.07 15.56
C TYR A 40 -3.05 14.87 14.66
N GLY A 41 -4.04 14.38 13.90
CA GLY A 41 -3.84 13.38 12.86
C GLY A 41 -3.40 12.00 13.37
N GLN A 42 -3.68 11.63 14.63
CA GLN A 42 -3.31 10.34 15.21
C GLN A 42 -4.13 9.20 14.58
N SER A 43 -3.70 8.76 13.39
CA SER A 43 -4.38 7.78 12.56
C SER A 43 -3.40 7.00 11.72
N ILE A 44 -3.56 5.67 11.69
CA ILE A 44 -2.85 4.77 10.79
C ILE A 44 -3.86 3.83 10.12
N PHE A 45 -3.52 3.36 8.93
CA PHE A 45 -4.42 2.50 8.17
C PHE A 45 -3.68 1.42 7.40
N GLU A 46 -4.43 0.41 6.99
CA GLU A 46 -3.96 -0.65 6.13
C GLU A 46 -4.82 -0.79 4.87
N GLY A 47 -4.32 -1.54 3.92
CA GLY A 47 -5.06 -1.89 2.72
C GLY A 47 -4.66 -3.29 2.26
N MET A 48 -5.65 -4.15 2.07
CA MET A 48 -5.47 -5.50 1.56
C MET A 48 -6.68 -5.90 0.72
N LYS A 49 -6.55 -7.02 0.02
CA LYS A 49 -7.60 -7.53 -0.86
C LYS A 49 -7.96 -8.96 -0.47
N ALA A 50 -9.25 -9.25 -0.46
CA ALA A 50 -9.76 -10.61 -0.52
C ALA A 50 -10.15 -10.96 -1.96
N HIS A 51 -9.80 -12.16 -2.39
CA HIS A 51 -10.08 -12.66 -3.73
C HIS A 51 -10.99 -13.90 -3.65
N ARG A 52 -11.77 -14.10 -4.69
CA ARG A 52 -12.47 -15.36 -4.93
C ARG A 52 -11.65 -16.18 -5.90
N THR A 53 -11.32 -17.41 -5.54
CA THR A 53 -10.62 -18.35 -6.43
C THR A 53 -11.56 -18.89 -7.50
N ALA A 54 -11.02 -19.61 -8.48
CA ALA A 54 -11.81 -20.28 -9.51
C ALA A 54 -12.75 -21.34 -8.92
N GLU A 55 -12.35 -21.97 -7.79
CA GLU A 55 -13.14 -22.97 -7.04
C GLU A 55 -14.14 -22.33 -6.08
N GLY A 56 -14.21 -21.00 -6.01
CA GLY A 56 -15.15 -20.27 -5.18
C GLY A 56 -14.67 -19.99 -3.74
N ARG A 57 -13.47 -20.46 -3.34
CA ARG A 57 -12.89 -20.17 -2.03
C ARG A 57 -12.57 -18.68 -1.89
N LEU A 58 -12.57 -18.17 -0.65
CA LEU A 58 -12.18 -16.81 -0.35
C LEU A 58 -10.77 -16.82 0.27
N VAL A 59 -9.90 -15.96 -0.24
CA VAL A 59 -8.50 -15.95 0.16
C VAL A 59 -7.99 -14.53 0.40
N LEU A 60 -7.04 -14.42 1.32
CA LEU A 60 -6.31 -13.21 1.69
C LEU A 60 -4.82 -13.39 1.37
N PHE A 61 -4.15 -12.32 0.99
CA PHE A 61 -2.72 -12.33 0.68
C PHE A 61 -1.91 -11.69 1.80
N ARG A 62 -1.07 -12.48 2.50
CA ARG A 62 -0.13 -12.07 3.56
C ARG A 62 -0.73 -11.15 4.65
N PRO A 63 -1.93 -11.40 5.20
CA PRO A 63 -2.56 -10.47 6.15
C PRO A 63 -1.74 -10.27 7.42
N GLY A 64 -0.90 -11.24 7.80
CA GLY A 64 0.02 -11.13 8.93
C GLY A 64 1.08 -10.04 8.77
N GLU A 65 1.52 -9.74 7.54
CA GLU A 65 2.44 -8.63 7.26
C GLU A 65 1.76 -7.28 7.46
N ASN A 66 0.50 -7.16 7.09
CA ASN A 66 -0.30 -5.96 7.34
C ASN A 66 -0.51 -5.73 8.83
N ALA A 67 -0.83 -6.80 9.59
CA ALA A 67 -0.96 -6.74 11.05
C ALA A 67 0.35 -6.26 11.71
N ALA A 68 1.49 -6.83 11.33
CA ALA A 68 2.79 -6.43 11.85
C ALA A 68 3.13 -4.97 11.50
N ARG A 69 2.85 -4.53 10.26
CA ARG A 69 3.09 -3.15 9.84
C ARG A 69 2.19 -2.16 10.57
N MET A 70 0.91 -2.51 10.82
CA MET A 70 0.02 -1.69 11.64
C MET A 70 0.53 -1.57 13.07
N ALA A 71 1.00 -2.66 13.68
CA ALA A 71 1.56 -2.62 15.03
C ALA A 71 2.80 -1.72 15.11
N ASN A 72 3.72 -1.82 14.14
CA ASN A 72 4.90 -0.95 14.05
C ASN A 72 4.50 0.53 13.87
N GLY A 73 3.51 0.79 13.01
CA GLY A 73 2.97 2.14 12.81
C GLY A 73 2.30 2.70 14.07
N ALA A 74 1.52 1.90 14.77
CA ALA A 74 0.91 2.28 16.04
C ALA A 74 1.97 2.67 17.07
N SER A 75 3.02 1.87 17.22
CA SER A 75 4.13 2.17 18.13
C SER A 75 4.83 3.49 17.76
N ARG A 76 5.08 3.73 16.45
CA ARG A 76 5.71 4.97 15.97
C ARG A 76 4.84 6.20 16.26
N MET A 77 3.51 6.06 16.21
CA MET A 77 2.54 7.13 16.45
C MET A 77 2.06 7.20 17.89
N SER A 78 2.70 6.47 18.82
CA SER A 78 2.30 6.40 20.24
C SER A 78 0.84 5.98 20.44
N MET A 79 0.35 5.05 19.62
CA MET A 79 -1.00 4.49 19.67
C MET A 79 -0.97 3.08 20.26
N ALA A 80 -2.08 2.64 20.86
CA ALA A 80 -2.27 1.24 21.26
C ALA A 80 -2.35 0.35 20.00
N PRO A 81 -1.41 -0.59 19.77
CA PRO A 81 -1.49 -1.48 18.63
C PRO A 81 -2.61 -2.52 18.85
N PRO A 82 -3.47 -2.78 17.85
CA PRO A 82 -4.38 -3.91 17.94
C PRO A 82 -3.54 -5.21 17.99
N PRO A 83 -3.85 -6.16 18.89
CA PRO A 83 -3.22 -7.47 18.90
C PRO A 83 -3.32 -8.15 17.53
N LYS A 84 -2.27 -8.89 17.15
CA LYS A 84 -2.20 -9.55 15.83
C LYS A 84 -3.40 -10.47 15.58
N ASP A 85 -3.81 -11.22 16.58
CA ASP A 85 -4.95 -12.13 16.49
C ASP A 85 -6.29 -11.37 16.36
N LEU A 86 -6.45 -10.25 17.07
CA LEU A 86 -7.60 -9.34 16.89
C LEU A 86 -7.67 -8.80 15.46
N PHE A 87 -6.54 -8.35 14.91
CA PHE A 87 -6.46 -7.86 13.55
C PHE A 87 -6.87 -8.95 12.54
N LEU A 88 -6.30 -10.15 12.67
CA LEU A 88 -6.57 -11.26 11.75
C LEU A 88 -8.02 -11.74 11.83
N ARG A 89 -8.55 -11.97 13.06
CA ARG A 89 -9.97 -12.31 13.23
C ARG A 89 -10.89 -11.27 12.61
N GLY A 90 -10.68 -9.99 12.91
CA GLY A 90 -11.51 -8.92 12.36
C GLY A 90 -11.49 -8.87 10.83
N VAL A 91 -10.33 -9.08 10.20
CA VAL A 91 -10.21 -9.17 8.74
C VAL A 91 -11.00 -10.37 8.19
N GLU A 92 -10.84 -11.55 8.77
CA GLU A 92 -11.55 -12.76 8.33
C GLU A 92 -13.06 -12.64 8.51
N GLU A 93 -13.52 -12.13 9.66
CA GLU A 93 -14.95 -11.92 9.94
C GLU A 93 -15.59 -10.94 8.96
N VAL A 94 -14.91 -9.82 8.64
CA VAL A 94 -15.41 -8.88 7.63
C VAL A 94 -15.49 -9.54 6.26
N VAL A 95 -14.51 -10.37 5.86
CA VAL A 95 -14.59 -11.09 4.58
C VAL A 95 -15.77 -12.08 4.56
N ARG A 96 -15.93 -12.91 5.61
CA ARG A 96 -17.05 -13.86 5.71
C ARG A 96 -18.40 -13.16 5.68
N ALA A 97 -18.56 -12.08 6.46
CA ALA A 97 -19.80 -11.32 6.54
C ALA A 97 -20.17 -10.57 5.25
N ASN A 98 -19.21 -10.35 4.36
CA ASN A 98 -19.37 -9.68 3.08
C ASN A 98 -19.06 -10.61 1.88
N ALA A 99 -19.10 -11.92 2.07
CA ALA A 99 -18.71 -12.89 1.05
C ALA A 99 -19.45 -12.71 -0.29
N GLN A 100 -20.75 -12.34 -0.26
CA GLN A 100 -21.53 -12.09 -1.45
C GLN A 100 -21.05 -10.89 -2.28
N PHE A 101 -20.28 -9.98 -1.68
CA PHE A 101 -19.72 -8.79 -2.35
C PHE A 101 -18.29 -9.01 -2.87
N VAL A 102 -17.67 -10.15 -2.58
CA VAL A 102 -16.38 -10.49 -3.18
C VAL A 102 -16.61 -10.82 -4.66
N PRO A 103 -16.05 -10.00 -5.59
CA PRO A 103 -16.28 -10.21 -7.03
C PRO A 103 -15.87 -11.62 -7.48
N PRO A 104 -16.51 -12.12 -8.55
CA PRO A 104 -16.09 -13.39 -9.16
C PRO A 104 -14.60 -13.39 -9.55
N ASN A 105 -14.01 -14.58 -9.64
CA ASN A 105 -12.61 -14.74 -10.04
C ASN A 105 -12.30 -13.95 -11.34
N GLY A 106 -11.20 -13.21 -11.35
CA GLY A 106 -10.76 -12.39 -12.48
C GLY A 106 -11.59 -11.11 -12.75
N LYS A 107 -12.64 -10.82 -11.97
CA LYS A 107 -13.49 -9.62 -12.16
C LYS A 107 -13.20 -8.50 -11.17
N GLY A 108 -12.36 -8.75 -10.17
CA GLY A 108 -12.02 -7.77 -9.14
C GLY A 108 -11.67 -8.41 -7.81
N SER A 109 -11.82 -7.66 -6.74
CA SER A 109 -11.54 -8.09 -5.38
C SER A 109 -12.38 -7.32 -4.37
N LEU A 110 -12.49 -7.82 -3.15
CA LEU A 110 -13.00 -7.04 -2.03
C LEU A 110 -11.81 -6.32 -1.37
N TYR A 111 -11.79 -4.99 -1.46
CA TYR A 111 -10.76 -4.18 -0.81
C TYR A 111 -11.12 -3.95 0.65
N LEU A 112 -10.24 -4.34 1.58
CA LEU A 112 -10.40 -4.13 3.01
C LEU A 112 -9.56 -2.96 3.47
N ARG A 113 -10.14 -2.14 4.38
CA ARG A 113 -9.51 -0.98 5.00
C ARG A 113 -9.51 -1.14 6.52
N PRO A 114 -8.51 -1.81 7.10
CA PRO A 114 -8.22 -1.66 8.53
C PRO A 114 -7.78 -0.23 8.84
N LEU A 115 -8.33 0.35 9.90
CA LEU A 115 -8.10 1.74 10.29
C LEU A 115 -8.03 1.83 11.81
N LEU A 116 -6.99 2.45 12.34
CA LEU A 116 -6.81 2.72 13.77
C LEU A 116 -6.79 4.23 13.99
N LEU A 117 -7.67 4.71 14.86
CA LEU A 117 -7.91 6.13 15.15
C LEU A 117 -7.73 6.42 16.63
N GLY A 118 -7.07 7.52 16.96
CA GLY A 118 -7.11 8.14 18.28
C GLY A 118 -8.43 8.87 18.48
N THR A 119 -9.44 8.17 19.01
CA THR A 119 -10.82 8.68 19.13
C THR A 119 -11.12 9.30 20.46
N GLY A 120 -10.32 9.03 21.50
CA GLY A 120 -10.51 9.63 22.82
C GLY A 120 -10.38 11.14 22.80
N ALA A 121 -11.27 11.80 23.54
CA ALA A 121 -11.36 13.25 23.62
C ALA A 121 -10.28 13.83 24.56
N ILE A 122 -9.40 14.68 24.01
CA ILE A 122 -8.39 15.43 24.76
C ILE A 122 -7.98 16.67 23.98
N LEU A 123 -7.97 17.82 24.61
CA LEU A 123 -7.62 19.09 23.93
C LEU A 123 -6.11 19.30 23.80
N GLY A 124 -5.30 18.70 24.65
CA GLY A 124 -3.85 18.84 24.61
C GLY A 124 -3.15 17.95 23.57
N LEU A 125 -1.92 18.30 23.18
CA LEU A 125 -1.06 17.44 22.37
C LEU A 125 -0.55 16.26 23.22
N GLY A 126 -1.04 15.08 22.93
CA GLY A 126 -0.67 13.84 23.62
C GLY A 126 -1.31 12.61 22.99
N PRO A 127 -0.94 11.41 23.41
CA PRO A 127 -1.62 10.19 22.96
C PRO A 127 -3.09 10.20 23.33
N ALA A 128 -3.96 9.72 22.46
CA ALA A 128 -5.39 9.63 22.76
C ALA A 128 -5.66 8.76 23.99
N PRO A 129 -6.63 9.13 24.85
CA PRO A 129 -7.01 8.30 26.00
C PRO A 129 -7.75 7.02 25.61
N SER A 130 -8.25 6.91 24.39
CA SER A 130 -8.82 5.70 23.81
C SER A 130 -8.63 5.63 22.29
N TYR A 131 -8.69 4.42 21.75
CA TYR A 131 -8.51 4.16 20.31
C TYR A 131 -9.66 3.34 19.78
N THR A 132 -10.02 3.59 18.52
CA THR A 132 -10.96 2.76 17.79
C THR A 132 -10.23 2.09 16.63
N PHE A 133 -10.24 0.77 16.61
CA PHE A 133 -9.83 -0.05 15.48
C PHE A 133 -11.07 -0.53 14.74
N LEU A 134 -11.10 -0.32 13.43
CA LEU A 134 -12.23 -0.75 12.61
C LEU A 134 -11.75 -1.30 11.26
N ILE A 135 -12.55 -2.18 10.67
CA ILE A 135 -12.30 -2.72 9.34
C ILE A 135 -13.58 -2.62 8.55
N TYR A 136 -13.52 -1.91 7.42
CA TYR A 136 -14.60 -1.88 6.43
C TYR A 136 -14.07 -2.33 5.07
N CYS A 137 -14.97 -2.60 4.14
CA CYS A 137 -14.61 -3.10 2.83
C CYS A 137 -15.46 -2.50 1.72
N SER A 138 -14.94 -2.59 0.50
CA SER A 138 -15.65 -2.21 -0.73
C SER A 138 -15.26 -3.15 -1.87
N PRO A 139 -16.20 -3.65 -2.68
CA PRO A 139 -15.86 -4.32 -3.92
C PRO A 139 -15.18 -3.33 -4.87
N VAL A 140 -14.12 -3.79 -5.52
CA VAL A 140 -13.37 -3.02 -6.53
C VAL A 140 -13.18 -3.87 -7.77
N GLY A 141 -13.29 -3.24 -8.93
CA GLY A 141 -12.98 -3.88 -10.22
C GLY A 141 -11.49 -4.11 -10.42
N GLY A 142 -11.11 -4.69 -11.55
CA GLY A 142 -9.70 -4.73 -11.96
C GLY A 142 -9.14 -3.31 -12.08
N TYR A 143 -7.93 -3.10 -11.59
CA TYR A 143 -7.29 -1.78 -11.62
C TYR A 143 -7.08 -1.27 -13.05
N PHE A 144 -6.70 -2.16 -13.94
CA PHE A 144 -6.48 -1.82 -15.34
C PHE A 144 -7.73 -2.07 -16.17
N LYS A 145 -8.17 -1.04 -16.94
CA LYS A 145 -9.31 -1.15 -17.84
C LYS A 145 -9.05 -2.22 -18.90
N GLY A 146 -10.01 -3.11 -19.11
CA GLY A 146 -9.87 -4.23 -20.07
C GLY A 146 -8.88 -5.32 -19.65
N GLY A 147 -8.32 -5.27 -18.43
CA GLY A 147 -7.36 -6.26 -17.93
C GLY A 147 -5.95 -6.13 -18.51
N GLN A 148 -5.68 -5.11 -19.34
CA GLN A 148 -4.36 -4.84 -19.90
C GLN A 148 -3.58 -3.84 -19.04
N LEU A 149 -2.34 -4.20 -18.69
CA LEU A 149 -1.41 -3.32 -18.01
C LEU A 149 -1.09 -2.11 -18.89
N THR A 150 -1.52 -0.93 -18.46
CA THR A 150 -1.21 0.32 -19.16
C THR A 150 -0.06 1.02 -18.45
N PRO A 151 1.07 1.24 -19.13
CA PRO A 151 2.19 1.96 -18.56
C PRO A 151 1.82 3.39 -18.17
N ILE A 152 2.30 3.81 -17.00
CA ILE A 152 2.04 5.14 -16.43
C ILE A 152 3.16 6.13 -16.77
N ARG A 153 2.83 7.43 -16.69
CA ARG A 153 3.77 8.55 -16.87
C ARG A 153 4.03 9.19 -15.52
N LEU A 154 5.31 9.36 -15.16
CA LEU A 154 5.71 9.98 -13.91
C LEU A 154 6.43 11.30 -14.15
N LYS A 155 6.13 12.28 -13.29
CA LYS A 155 6.90 13.51 -13.14
C LYS A 155 7.73 13.42 -11.88
N VAL A 156 9.01 13.76 -11.96
CA VAL A 156 9.85 13.88 -10.76
C VAL A 156 9.54 15.19 -10.07
N GLU A 157 9.35 15.15 -8.75
CA GLU A 157 9.14 16.31 -7.91
C GLU A 157 10.45 16.72 -7.23
N GLU A 158 10.84 17.97 -7.39
CA GLU A 158 12.12 18.50 -6.93
C GLU A 158 11.98 19.46 -5.74
N THR A 159 10.76 19.94 -5.48
CA THR A 159 10.51 20.98 -4.47
C THR A 159 9.92 20.40 -3.18
N PHE A 160 8.94 19.52 -3.32
CA PHE A 160 8.26 18.92 -2.20
C PHE A 160 8.76 17.50 -1.96
N HIS A 161 9.05 17.18 -0.70
CA HIS A 161 9.45 15.83 -0.30
C HIS A 161 8.30 15.11 0.39
N ARG A 162 8.10 13.85 0.03
CA ARG A 162 7.08 12.99 0.65
C ARG A 162 7.46 12.58 2.07
N ALA A 163 8.76 12.43 2.32
CA ALA A 163 9.32 11.99 3.58
C ALA A 163 10.70 12.61 3.82
N ALA A 164 11.17 12.53 5.07
CA ALA A 164 12.51 12.91 5.46
C ALA A 164 13.06 11.91 6.49
N PRO A 165 14.39 11.78 6.62
CA PRO A 165 14.99 10.95 7.68
C PRO A 165 14.46 11.33 9.07
N GLY A 166 14.06 10.33 9.87
CA GLY A 166 13.47 10.54 11.19
C GLY A 166 11.97 10.92 11.16
N GLY A 167 11.41 11.19 10.00
CA GLY A 167 9.98 11.45 9.80
C GLY A 167 9.09 10.22 9.90
N THR A 168 7.93 10.27 9.26
CA THR A 168 6.91 9.19 9.30
C THR A 168 6.72 8.48 7.96
N GLY A 169 7.59 8.72 6.96
CA GLY A 169 7.44 8.15 5.61
C GLY A 169 7.33 6.63 5.58
N ASN A 170 8.03 5.94 6.50
CA ASN A 170 7.99 4.49 6.66
C ASN A 170 6.76 3.99 7.45
N THR A 171 5.89 4.89 7.89
CA THR A 171 4.67 4.58 8.65
C THR A 171 3.45 4.83 7.76
N LYS A 172 2.45 3.94 7.83
CA LYS A 172 1.23 4.10 7.05
C LYS A 172 0.23 5.01 7.79
N CYS A 173 0.68 6.23 8.16
CA CYS A 173 -0.15 7.22 8.83
C CYS A 173 -0.85 8.15 7.83
N ALA A 174 -2.04 8.61 8.16
CA ALA A 174 -2.87 9.43 7.27
C ALA A 174 -2.18 10.74 6.84
N GLY A 175 -1.38 11.33 7.73
CA GLY A 175 -0.65 12.57 7.47
C GLY A 175 0.34 12.52 6.32
N ASN A 176 0.84 11.33 5.92
CA ASN A 176 1.73 11.20 4.77
C ASN A 176 1.01 11.31 3.42
N TYR A 177 -0.32 11.18 3.39
CA TYR A 177 -1.08 11.10 2.14
C TYR A 177 -1.76 12.42 1.75
N SER A 178 -2.16 13.22 2.72
CA SER A 178 -2.77 14.52 2.43
C SER A 178 -1.80 15.50 1.71
N PRO A 179 -0.53 15.63 2.10
CA PRO A 179 0.40 16.56 1.45
C PRO A 179 0.72 16.23 -0.01
N VAL A 180 0.60 14.97 -0.45
CA VAL A 180 0.89 14.58 -1.84
C VAL A 180 -0.21 14.96 -2.82
N LEU A 181 -1.41 15.29 -2.34
CA LEU A 181 -2.59 15.51 -3.20
C LEU A 181 -2.41 16.72 -4.13
N SER A 182 -1.90 17.84 -3.62
CA SER A 182 -1.73 19.05 -4.44
C SER A 182 -0.74 18.84 -5.58
N VAL A 183 0.39 18.20 -5.29
CA VAL A 183 1.44 17.90 -6.28
C VAL A 183 0.94 16.89 -7.31
N GLN A 184 0.23 15.86 -6.85
CA GLN A 184 -0.37 14.86 -7.74
C GLN A 184 -1.43 15.47 -8.67
N LEU A 185 -2.26 16.40 -8.20
CA LEU A 185 -3.25 17.08 -9.02
C LEU A 185 -2.57 17.92 -10.10
N GLN A 186 -1.55 18.70 -9.75
CA GLN A 186 -0.77 19.49 -10.71
C GLN A 186 -0.10 18.62 -11.78
N ALA A 187 0.48 17.49 -11.39
CA ALA A 187 1.06 16.55 -12.34
C ALA A 187 0.00 15.96 -13.29
N LYS A 188 -1.20 15.63 -12.79
CA LYS A 188 -2.31 15.16 -13.63
C LYS A 188 -2.79 16.20 -14.64
N GLU A 189 -2.87 17.48 -14.26
CA GLU A 189 -3.18 18.58 -15.19
C GLU A 189 -2.15 18.70 -16.32
N GLN A 190 -0.91 18.27 -16.08
CA GLN A 190 0.18 18.23 -17.07
C GLN A 190 0.23 16.90 -17.87
N GLY A 191 -0.73 16.00 -17.67
CA GLY A 191 -0.82 14.72 -18.39
C GLY A 191 0.03 13.59 -17.82
N PHE A 192 0.53 13.72 -16.57
CA PHE A 192 1.19 12.64 -15.84
C PHE A 192 0.18 11.83 -15.02
N SER A 193 0.53 10.59 -14.75
CA SER A 193 -0.31 9.69 -13.95
C SER A 193 -0.08 9.87 -12.45
N ASP A 194 1.18 10.09 -12.04
CA ASP A 194 1.60 10.25 -10.65
C ASP A 194 2.95 11.00 -10.58
N VAL A 195 3.45 11.18 -9.37
CA VAL A 195 4.67 11.91 -9.04
C VAL A 195 5.68 10.95 -8.43
N LEU A 196 6.94 11.04 -8.87
CA LEU A 196 8.08 10.35 -8.28
C LEU A 196 8.84 11.32 -7.36
N TYR A 197 8.95 10.97 -6.08
CA TYR A 197 9.61 11.82 -5.09
C TYR A 197 11.08 11.46 -4.93
N LEU A 198 11.89 12.48 -4.71
CA LEU A 198 13.30 12.36 -4.37
C LEU A 198 13.51 12.49 -2.86
N ASP A 199 14.67 12.04 -2.41
CA ASP A 199 15.11 12.14 -1.00
C ASP A 199 15.25 13.59 -0.55
N ALA A 200 14.92 13.88 0.70
CA ALA A 200 14.94 15.23 1.28
C ALA A 200 16.35 15.72 1.68
N VAL A 201 17.40 14.94 1.49
CA VAL A 201 18.77 15.29 1.90
C VAL A 201 19.59 15.79 0.72
N GLU A 202 19.63 15.01 -0.35
CA GLU A 202 20.46 15.31 -1.53
C GLU A 202 19.63 15.70 -2.74
N ASN A 203 18.30 15.49 -2.70
CA ASN A 203 17.37 15.71 -3.82
C ASN A 203 17.84 14.97 -5.10
N LYS A 204 18.32 13.76 -4.91
CA LYS A 204 19.02 12.97 -5.94
C LYS A 204 18.53 11.54 -6.05
N TYR A 205 18.24 10.92 -4.91
CA TYR A 205 17.86 9.51 -4.87
C TYR A 205 16.34 9.38 -4.90
N VAL A 206 15.84 8.48 -5.74
CA VAL A 206 14.41 8.20 -5.79
C VAL A 206 13.97 7.49 -4.52
N GLU A 207 12.79 7.84 -4.04
CA GLU A 207 12.15 7.21 -2.88
C GLU A 207 10.97 6.33 -3.32
N GLU A 208 9.82 6.92 -3.51
CA GLU A 208 8.61 6.22 -3.96
C GLU A 208 7.68 7.22 -4.67
N VAL A 209 6.64 6.74 -5.33
CA VAL A 209 5.58 7.60 -5.86
C VAL A 209 4.58 7.92 -4.76
N SER A 210 3.53 8.68 -5.04
CA SER A 210 2.57 9.15 -4.02
C SER A 210 2.05 8.03 -3.08
N SER A 211 1.87 6.80 -3.58
CA SER A 211 1.30 5.70 -2.80
C SER A 211 1.84 4.30 -3.13
N CYS A 212 2.90 4.19 -3.93
CA CYS A 212 3.50 2.94 -4.38
C CYS A 212 5.03 2.98 -4.31
N ASN A 213 5.66 1.83 -4.01
CA ASN A 213 7.10 1.67 -4.13
C ASN A 213 7.53 1.57 -5.59
N ILE A 214 8.81 1.78 -5.87
CA ILE A 214 9.37 1.78 -7.23
C ILE A 214 10.51 0.77 -7.36
N PHE A 215 10.66 0.19 -8.55
CA PHE A 215 11.74 -0.69 -8.97
C PHE A 215 12.27 -0.27 -10.33
N ALA A 216 13.58 -0.41 -10.52
CA ALA A 216 14.24 -0.30 -11.81
C ALA A 216 14.90 -1.63 -12.18
N VAL A 217 14.87 -1.99 -13.45
CA VAL A 217 15.41 -3.23 -14.01
C VAL A 217 16.63 -2.93 -14.85
N PHE A 218 17.71 -3.67 -14.64
CA PHE A 218 18.95 -3.61 -15.40
C PHE A 218 19.33 -5.05 -15.78
N GLY A 219 18.90 -5.54 -16.94
CA GLY A 219 19.08 -6.93 -17.37
C GLY A 219 18.45 -7.91 -16.37
N LYS A 220 19.28 -8.67 -15.65
CA LYS A 220 18.85 -9.62 -14.61
C LYS A 220 18.93 -9.06 -13.17
N LYS A 221 19.09 -7.76 -13.03
CA LYS A 221 19.14 -7.09 -11.74
C LYS A 221 17.90 -6.21 -11.55
N LEU A 222 17.26 -6.31 -10.39
CA LEU A 222 16.27 -5.37 -9.88
C LEU A 222 16.87 -4.51 -8.80
N VAL A 223 16.67 -3.20 -8.91
CA VAL A 223 17.09 -2.23 -7.88
C VAL A 223 15.85 -1.51 -7.34
N THR A 224 15.76 -1.39 -6.04
CA THR A 224 14.69 -0.63 -5.35
C THR A 224 15.29 0.19 -4.22
N PRO A 225 14.76 1.38 -3.93
CA PRO A 225 15.22 2.17 -2.81
C PRO A 225 15.21 1.37 -1.49
N GLN A 226 16.26 1.56 -0.69
CA GLN A 226 16.35 0.93 0.64
C GLN A 226 15.27 1.47 1.58
N LEU A 227 14.92 0.66 2.58
CA LEU A 227 13.99 1.10 3.63
C LEU A 227 14.64 2.19 4.52
N GLY A 228 13.78 3.00 5.12
CA GLY A 228 14.17 4.12 6.00
C GLY A 228 13.10 5.19 5.98
N THR A 229 12.98 5.89 4.88
CA THR A 229 11.98 6.94 4.63
C THR A 229 10.76 6.44 3.86
N ILE A 230 10.90 5.38 3.06
CA ILE A 230 9.82 4.80 2.26
C ILE A 230 8.97 3.79 3.04
N LEU A 231 7.73 3.60 2.60
CA LEU A 231 6.86 2.59 3.20
C LEU A 231 7.39 1.17 2.92
N PRO A 232 7.52 0.28 3.97
CA PRO A 232 7.83 -1.13 3.77
C PRO A 232 6.62 -1.86 3.17
N GLY A 233 6.49 -1.80 1.84
CA GLY A 233 5.35 -2.35 1.12
C GLY A 233 5.28 -3.88 1.21
N VAL A 234 4.10 -4.45 1.52
CA VAL A 234 3.90 -5.91 1.51
C VAL A 234 4.08 -6.43 0.07
N THR A 235 3.56 -5.71 -0.91
CA THR A 235 3.77 -6.03 -2.34
C THR A 235 5.24 -5.91 -2.73
N ARG A 236 5.95 -4.86 -2.27
CA ARG A 236 7.40 -4.69 -2.49
C ARG A 236 8.18 -5.91 -1.97
N LYS A 237 7.95 -6.31 -0.72
CA LYS A 237 8.57 -7.50 -0.11
C LYS A 237 8.30 -8.76 -0.94
N SER A 238 7.05 -8.94 -1.38
CA SER A 238 6.66 -10.10 -2.18
C SER A 238 7.32 -10.11 -3.56
N ILE A 239 7.48 -8.94 -4.22
CA ILE A 239 8.19 -8.83 -5.49
C ILE A 239 9.66 -9.16 -5.32
N ILE A 240 10.31 -8.72 -4.25
CA ILE A 240 11.71 -9.06 -3.95
C ILE A 240 11.88 -10.57 -3.84
N ASP A 241 11.05 -11.23 -3.02
CA ASP A 241 11.11 -12.68 -2.82
C ASP A 241 10.83 -13.43 -4.13
N LEU A 242 9.80 -12.99 -4.88
CA LEU A 242 9.43 -13.59 -6.18
C LEU A 242 10.51 -13.39 -7.25
N ALA A 243 11.11 -12.21 -7.35
CA ALA A 243 12.17 -11.94 -8.32
C ALA A 243 13.42 -12.78 -8.02
N ARG A 244 13.80 -12.91 -6.75
CA ARG A 244 14.90 -13.80 -6.32
C ARG A 244 14.63 -15.25 -6.70
N SER A 245 13.41 -15.75 -6.52
CA SER A 245 13.03 -17.13 -6.92
C SER A 245 13.09 -17.34 -8.44
N LYS A 246 12.97 -16.27 -9.23
CA LYS A 246 13.11 -16.27 -10.70
C LYS A 246 14.56 -16.05 -11.19
N GLY A 247 15.53 -15.98 -10.28
CA GLY A 247 16.95 -15.83 -10.60
C GLY A 247 17.38 -14.39 -10.90
N PHE A 248 16.61 -13.39 -10.46
CA PHE A 248 17.07 -12.00 -10.45
C PHE A 248 17.96 -11.73 -9.25
N GLU A 249 19.02 -10.97 -9.46
CA GLU A 249 19.71 -10.27 -8.38
C GLU A 249 18.85 -9.09 -7.92
N VAL A 250 18.62 -8.93 -6.62
CA VAL A 250 17.79 -7.83 -6.08
C VAL A 250 18.61 -7.03 -5.10
N GLU A 251 18.83 -5.75 -5.42
CA GLU A 251 19.53 -4.77 -4.60
C GLU A 251 18.55 -3.79 -3.96
N GLU A 252 18.68 -3.63 -2.65
CA GLU A 252 17.97 -2.62 -1.86
C GLU A 252 18.98 -1.56 -1.43
N ARG A 253 19.08 -0.45 -2.19
CA ARG A 253 20.09 0.60 -2.00
C ARG A 253 19.59 1.97 -2.46
N PRO A 254 20.34 3.06 -2.18
CA PRO A 254 20.09 4.33 -2.84
C PRO A 254 20.17 4.17 -4.37
N LEU A 255 19.19 4.76 -5.07
CA LEU A 255 19.04 4.69 -6.52
C LEU A 255 18.86 6.11 -7.04
N SER A 256 19.87 6.66 -7.73
CA SER A 256 19.75 8.04 -8.24
C SER A 256 18.76 8.14 -9.40
N ILE A 257 18.15 9.30 -9.55
CA ILE A 257 17.24 9.54 -10.69
C ILE A 257 17.99 9.41 -12.03
N ASP A 258 19.24 9.85 -12.12
CA ASP A 258 20.03 9.67 -13.34
C ASP A 258 20.23 8.18 -13.66
N GLU A 259 20.44 7.32 -12.65
CA GLU A 259 20.54 5.88 -12.83
C GLU A 259 19.19 5.29 -13.28
N VAL A 260 18.07 5.70 -12.68
CA VAL A 260 16.72 5.26 -13.09
C VAL A 260 16.49 5.56 -14.57
N LEU A 261 16.92 6.72 -15.06
CA LEU A 261 16.75 7.11 -16.47
C LEU A 261 17.59 6.24 -17.44
N THR A 262 18.51 5.39 -16.95
CA THR A 262 19.26 4.42 -17.79
C THR A 262 18.71 3.00 -17.71
N ALA A 263 17.69 2.75 -16.88
CA ALA A 263 17.12 1.41 -16.71
C ALA A 263 16.48 0.86 -18.00
N ASP A 264 16.43 -0.45 -18.11
CA ASP A 264 15.71 -1.15 -19.19
C ASP A 264 14.20 -1.07 -18.99
N GLU A 265 13.75 -1.25 -17.75
CA GLU A 265 12.35 -1.12 -17.34
C GLU A 265 12.27 -0.41 -15.99
N VAL A 266 11.14 0.27 -15.76
CA VAL A 266 10.76 0.80 -14.43
C VAL A 266 9.31 0.41 -14.15
N PHE A 267 9.02 0.05 -12.92
CA PHE A 267 7.64 -0.20 -12.49
C PHE A 267 7.42 0.22 -11.04
N THR A 268 6.18 0.52 -10.71
CA THR A 268 5.73 0.77 -9.34
C THR A 268 4.93 -0.41 -8.82
N CYS A 269 4.83 -0.56 -7.49
CA CYS A 269 4.05 -1.64 -6.88
C CYS A 269 3.33 -1.21 -5.61
N GLY A 270 2.16 -1.80 -5.40
CA GLY A 270 1.33 -1.57 -4.21
C GLY A 270 0.10 -2.45 -4.21
N THR A 271 -0.65 -2.47 -3.12
CA THR A 271 -1.83 -3.34 -2.98
C THR A 271 -2.87 -3.09 -4.08
N ALA A 272 -3.12 -1.84 -4.47
CA ALA A 272 -4.14 -1.50 -5.45
C ALA A 272 -3.75 -1.97 -6.87
N VAL A 273 -2.55 -1.63 -7.30
CA VAL A 273 -2.05 -1.84 -8.67
C VAL A 273 -1.38 -3.19 -8.86
N VAL A 274 -0.93 -3.85 -7.81
CA VAL A 274 0.00 -4.99 -7.76
C VAL A 274 1.36 -4.60 -8.34
N VAL A 275 1.49 -4.54 -9.66
CA VAL A 275 2.61 -3.97 -10.42
C VAL A 275 2.02 -3.04 -11.47
N SER A 276 2.58 -1.84 -11.60
CA SER A 276 2.21 -0.87 -12.63
C SER A 276 3.47 -0.46 -13.40
N PRO A 277 3.59 -0.84 -14.69
CA PRO A 277 4.72 -0.43 -15.52
C PRO A 277 4.81 1.09 -15.64
N VAL A 278 6.02 1.61 -15.68
CA VAL A 278 6.30 3.02 -15.97
C VAL A 278 6.73 3.15 -17.42
N GLY A 279 5.97 3.87 -18.22
CA GLY A 279 6.27 4.09 -19.64
C GLY A 279 7.11 5.33 -19.89
N PHE A 280 7.06 6.29 -18.97
CA PHE A 280 7.72 7.59 -19.17
C PHE A 280 8.05 8.26 -17.83
N ILE A 281 9.25 8.84 -17.74
CA ILE A 281 9.67 9.69 -16.62
C ILE A 281 10.21 11.01 -17.18
N GLU A 282 9.82 12.15 -16.56
CA GLU A 282 10.37 13.48 -16.81
C GLU A 282 11.05 14.00 -15.54
N HIS A 283 12.27 14.55 -15.70
CA HIS A 283 13.07 15.16 -14.65
C HIS A 283 13.94 16.30 -15.19
N GLY A 284 13.80 17.52 -14.67
CA GLY A 284 14.70 18.64 -14.97
C GLY A 284 14.83 18.96 -16.46
N GLY A 285 13.75 18.86 -17.23
CA GLY A 285 13.76 19.06 -18.69
C GLY A 285 14.32 17.88 -19.51
N LYS A 286 14.78 16.80 -18.86
CA LYS A 286 15.13 15.51 -19.49
C LYS A 286 13.96 14.55 -19.39
N SER A 287 13.85 13.62 -20.31
CA SER A 287 12.83 12.58 -20.26
C SER A 287 13.34 11.24 -20.77
N ARG A 288 12.73 10.15 -20.31
CA ARG A 288 13.00 8.80 -20.78
C ARG A 288 11.69 8.05 -21.00
N THR A 289 11.56 7.43 -22.16
CA THR A 289 10.52 6.46 -22.49
C THR A 289 11.07 5.05 -22.28
N PHE A 290 10.36 4.19 -21.54
CA PHE A 290 10.73 2.82 -21.20
C PHE A 290 9.94 1.77 -21.96
N CYS A 291 8.89 2.17 -22.66
CA CYS A 291 8.00 1.27 -23.39
C CYS A 291 8.14 1.48 -24.89
N GLU A 292 8.02 0.40 -25.64
CA GLU A 292 7.83 0.44 -27.09
C GLU A 292 6.35 0.64 -27.40
N ASP A 293 6.03 1.21 -28.57
CA ASP A 293 4.67 1.28 -29.05
C ASP A 293 4.25 -0.03 -29.72
N GLY A 294 3.06 -0.49 -29.37
CA GLY A 294 2.42 -1.63 -30.02
C GLY A 294 1.92 -1.31 -31.42
N PRO A 295 1.42 -2.32 -32.14
CA PRO A 295 0.88 -2.14 -33.49
C PRO A 295 -0.29 -1.16 -33.58
N ASP A 296 -1.00 -0.93 -32.49
CA ASP A 296 -2.12 0.00 -32.36
C ASP A 296 -1.71 1.36 -31.79
N GLY A 297 -0.41 1.56 -31.57
CA GLY A 297 0.14 2.77 -30.97
C GLY A 297 0.00 2.83 -29.43
N SER A 298 -0.50 1.76 -28.79
CA SER A 298 -0.52 1.70 -27.33
C SER A 298 0.84 1.28 -26.78
N PRO A 299 1.29 1.85 -25.62
CA PRO A 299 2.56 1.47 -25.02
C PRO A 299 2.52 0.03 -24.49
N ILE A 300 3.52 -0.78 -24.84
CA ILE A 300 3.67 -2.16 -24.37
C ILE A 300 4.42 -2.16 -23.05
N PRO A 301 3.88 -2.82 -21.98
CA PRO A 301 4.60 -2.97 -20.73
C PRO A 301 5.88 -3.81 -20.92
N GLY A 302 6.92 -3.47 -20.16
CA GLY A 302 8.15 -4.25 -20.14
C GLY A 302 7.91 -5.71 -19.69
N PRO A 303 8.67 -6.67 -20.25
CA PRO A 303 8.46 -8.10 -20.00
C PRO A 303 8.67 -8.50 -18.55
N VAL A 304 9.57 -7.86 -17.80
CA VAL A 304 9.81 -8.18 -16.39
C VAL A 304 8.64 -7.72 -15.54
N ALA A 305 8.15 -6.49 -15.74
CA ALA A 305 6.99 -5.97 -15.03
C ALA A 305 5.74 -6.84 -15.31
N LEU A 306 5.54 -7.25 -16.56
CA LEU A 306 4.42 -8.12 -16.96
C LEU A 306 4.49 -9.49 -16.30
N ASP A 307 5.66 -10.15 -16.32
CA ASP A 307 5.84 -11.46 -15.69
C ASP A 307 5.66 -11.42 -14.17
N LEU A 308 6.19 -10.40 -13.49
CA LEU A 308 6.02 -10.21 -12.05
C LEU A 308 4.55 -9.95 -11.69
N TYR A 309 3.84 -9.14 -12.49
CA TYR A 309 2.41 -8.91 -12.32
C TYR A 309 1.59 -10.20 -12.45
N GLN A 310 1.80 -10.96 -13.53
CA GLN A 310 1.07 -12.21 -13.79
C GLN A 310 1.38 -13.28 -12.73
N SER A 311 2.62 -13.35 -12.28
CA SER A 311 3.03 -14.32 -11.26
C SER A 311 2.42 -13.98 -9.91
N LEU A 312 2.51 -12.72 -9.48
CA LEU A 312 2.01 -12.31 -8.18
C LEU A 312 0.48 -12.34 -8.13
N THR A 313 -0.22 -11.86 -9.17
CA THR A 313 -1.69 -11.97 -9.25
C THR A 313 -2.15 -13.42 -9.31
N GLY A 314 -1.43 -14.29 -10.02
CA GLY A 314 -1.71 -15.72 -10.06
C GLY A 314 -1.62 -16.38 -8.68
N ILE A 315 -0.60 -16.03 -7.88
CA ILE A 315 -0.48 -16.49 -6.49
C ILE A 315 -1.63 -15.93 -5.63
N GLN A 316 -1.91 -14.63 -5.72
CA GLN A 316 -2.96 -13.96 -4.95
C GLN A 316 -4.35 -14.54 -5.18
N GLN A 317 -4.63 -15.02 -6.39
CA GLN A 317 -5.92 -15.61 -6.79
C GLN A 317 -5.91 -17.14 -6.80
N GLN A 318 -4.79 -17.74 -6.42
CA GLN A 318 -4.55 -19.19 -6.47
C GLN A 318 -4.79 -19.83 -7.85
N SER A 319 -4.58 -19.09 -8.93
CA SER A 319 -4.47 -19.62 -10.28
C SER A 319 -3.06 -20.11 -10.63
N ARG A 320 -2.10 -19.85 -9.75
CA ARG A 320 -0.73 -20.40 -9.74
C ARG A 320 -0.43 -20.93 -8.34
N GLU A 321 0.50 -21.89 -8.27
CA GLU A 321 1.04 -22.41 -7.02
C GLU A 321 1.61 -21.28 -6.14
N ASP A 322 1.42 -21.37 -4.84
CA ASP A 322 2.01 -20.49 -3.83
C ASP A 322 3.18 -21.19 -3.12
N PRO A 323 4.40 -21.10 -3.66
CA PRO A 323 5.56 -21.77 -3.07
C PRO A 323 6.05 -21.14 -1.77
N PHE A 324 5.45 -20.00 -1.38
CA PHE A 324 5.85 -19.22 -0.23
C PHE A 324 4.87 -19.33 0.96
N GLY A 325 3.70 -19.91 0.77
CA GLY A 325 2.66 -19.97 1.78
C GLY A 325 2.09 -18.59 2.16
N TRP A 326 1.94 -17.70 1.19
CA TRP A 326 1.46 -16.34 1.41
C TRP A 326 -0.05 -16.21 1.49
N VAL A 327 -0.75 -17.17 0.93
CA VAL A 327 -2.21 -17.11 0.82
C VAL A 327 -2.86 -17.78 2.04
N LEU A 328 -3.78 -17.07 2.66
CA LEU A 328 -4.60 -17.54 3.76
C LEU A 328 -6.04 -17.72 3.26
N GLU A 329 -6.60 -18.91 3.43
CA GLU A 329 -8.02 -19.19 3.17
C GLU A 329 -8.89 -18.70 4.34
N VAL A 330 -10.07 -18.09 4.04
CA VAL A 330 -10.99 -17.46 4.99
C VAL A 330 -12.21 -18.32 5.25
#